data_0339fc172a75cfc5a8ab64ff7e6bd44e
#
_entry.id   0339fc172a75cfc5a8ab64ff7e6bd44e
#
_cell.length_a   1.000
_cell.length_b   1.000
_cell.length_c   1.000
_cell.angle_alpha   90.00
_cell.angle_beta   90.00
_cell.angle_gamma   90.00
#
_symmetry.space_group_name_H-M   'P 1'
#
loop_
_entity.id
_entity.type
_entity.pdbx_description
1 polymer ?
#
loop_
_entity_poly.entity_id
_entity_poly.type
_entity_poly.pdbx_seq_one_letter_code
_entity_poly.pdbx_strand_id
1 'polypeptide(L)'
;MLTPSGGALAQEITGMGAASSAMPMTCPATPAALPGELSGWNRRVPLVAAQEARAAARLTPGTAVDGTLGPTPEVHYALRPEKPGGSVSFGGIYAFTVPAAGQYRVALGSAAWIDVIKASDTTRGLTSIAHGHGPDCSGIRKMVDFALEPGDYLLQISANADAKLPLLVTRLP
;
A
#
# COMPACT_ATOMS: atom_id res chain seq x y z
N MET A 1 1.23 67.59 42.01
CA MET A 1 0.07 67.39 41.14
C MET A 1 0.09 65.94 40.66
N LEU A 2 -1.02 65.26 40.84
CA LEU A 2 -1.16 63.81 40.81
C LEU A 2 -1.11 63.23 39.37
N THR A 3 -0.42 62.13 39.24
CA THR A 3 -0.57 61.16 38.11
C THR A 3 -1.46 60.01 38.55
N PRO A 4 -2.39 59.54 37.72
CA PRO A 4 -3.00 58.27 37.95
C PRO A 4 -2.40 57.20 37.00
N SER A 5 -2.04 56.08 37.63
CA SER A 5 -1.70 54.81 36.99
C SER A 5 -2.89 54.20 36.27
N GLY A 6 -2.70 53.80 35.02
CA GLY A 6 -3.60 52.94 34.29
C GLY A 6 -3.06 51.52 34.20
N GLY A 7 -3.64 50.59 34.94
CA GLY A 7 -3.33 49.21 34.87
C GLY A 7 -3.96 48.55 33.61
N ALA A 8 -3.15 47.90 32.81
CA ALA A 8 -3.61 47.05 31.73
C ALA A 8 -3.84 45.64 32.27
N LEU A 9 -5.08 45.19 32.24
CA LEU A 9 -5.45 43.80 32.53
C LEU A 9 -5.12 42.95 31.31
N ALA A 10 -4.15 42.08 31.44
CA ALA A 10 -3.88 41.01 30.49
C ALA A 10 -4.97 39.94 30.65
N GLN A 11 -5.76 39.73 29.60
CA GLN A 11 -6.67 38.59 29.53
C GLN A 11 -5.90 37.38 29.07
N GLU A 12 -5.72 36.44 29.97
CA GLU A 12 -5.25 35.07 29.64
C GLU A 12 -6.37 34.33 28.89
N ILE A 13 -6.16 34.11 27.60
CA ILE A 13 -6.98 33.21 26.80
C ILE A 13 -6.49 31.79 27.07
N THR A 14 -7.12 31.11 28.02
CA THR A 14 -6.93 29.68 28.24
C THR A 14 -7.61 28.93 27.10
N GLY A 15 -6.87 28.72 26.01
CA GLY A 15 -7.25 27.81 24.94
C GLY A 15 -7.15 26.37 25.40
N MET A 16 -8.21 25.79 25.93
CA MET A 16 -8.34 24.36 26.13
C MET A 16 -8.46 23.70 24.77
N GLY A 17 -7.31 23.33 24.18
CA GLY A 17 -7.24 22.40 23.08
C GLY A 17 -7.73 21.03 23.56
N ALA A 18 -8.95 20.66 23.24
CA ALA A 18 -9.43 19.32 23.41
C ALA A 18 -8.59 18.39 22.51
N ALA A 19 -7.59 17.75 23.06
CA ALA A 19 -6.92 16.62 22.43
C ALA A 19 -7.97 15.52 22.27
N SER A 20 -8.46 15.35 21.04
CA SER A 20 -9.30 14.23 20.67
C SER A 20 -8.45 12.95 20.83
N SER A 21 -8.53 12.30 21.97
CA SER A 21 -7.94 11.01 22.23
C SER A 21 -8.70 9.99 21.37
N ALA A 22 -8.19 9.72 20.18
CA ALA A 22 -8.68 8.60 19.38
C ALA A 22 -8.46 7.32 20.20
N MET A 23 -9.55 6.70 20.65
CA MET A 23 -9.51 5.42 21.35
C MET A 23 -8.84 4.40 20.44
N PRO A 24 -7.88 3.61 20.92
CA PRO A 24 -7.31 2.55 20.10
C PRO A 24 -8.42 1.59 19.70
N MET A 25 -8.61 1.39 18.39
CA MET A 25 -9.57 0.40 17.89
C MET A 25 -9.09 -0.98 18.31
N THR A 26 -9.84 -1.61 19.19
CA THR A 26 -9.59 -3.00 19.59
C THR A 26 -10.29 -3.92 18.57
N CYS A 27 -9.50 -4.70 17.83
CA CYS A 27 -10.06 -5.65 16.89
C CYS A 27 -10.72 -6.82 17.63
N PRO A 28 -11.90 -7.32 17.17
CA PRO A 28 -12.54 -8.48 17.76
C PRO A 28 -11.68 -9.72 17.59
N ALA A 29 -11.80 -10.69 18.52
CA ALA A 29 -11.06 -11.94 18.46
C ALA A 29 -11.37 -12.75 17.18
N THR A 30 -12.57 -12.58 16.62
CA THR A 30 -12.95 -13.15 15.32
C THR A 30 -13.21 -12.00 14.35
N PRO A 31 -12.28 -11.72 13.39
CA PRO A 31 -12.49 -10.71 12.38
C PRO A 31 -13.75 -11.01 11.53
N ALA A 32 -14.40 -9.96 11.05
CA ALA A 32 -15.49 -10.09 10.10
C ALA A 32 -15.01 -10.80 8.81
N ALA A 33 -15.93 -11.54 8.17
CA ALA A 33 -15.62 -12.16 6.89
C ALA A 33 -15.25 -11.10 5.85
N LEU A 34 -14.17 -11.34 5.11
CA LEU A 34 -13.75 -10.47 4.02
C LEU A 34 -14.68 -10.62 2.83
N PRO A 35 -14.86 -9.55 2.01
CA PRO A 35 -15.50 -9.64 0.70
C PRO A 35 -14.89 -10.77 -0.14
N GLY A 36 -15.70 -11.35 -1.05
CA GLY A 36 -15.30 -12.53 -1.82
C GLY A 36 -13.98 -12.38 -2.56
N GLU A 37 -13.72 -11.23 -3.17
CA GLU A 37 -12.48 -10.91 -3.87
C GLU A 37 -11.25 -10.83 -2.94
N LEU A 38 -11.46 -10.61 -1.64
CA LEU A 38 -10.40 -10.59 -0.63
C LEU A 38 -10.31 -11.89 0.18
N SER A 39 -11.13 -12.90 -0.10
CA SER A 39 -11.23 -14.15 0.68
C SER A 39 -9.91 -14.92 0.78
N GLY A 40 -9.01 -14.76 -0.19
CA GLY A 40 -7.66 -15.34 -0.18
C GLY A 40 -6.70 -14.70 0.82
N TRP A 41 -6.99 -13.48 1.33
CA TRP A 41 -6.08 -12.67 2.12
C TRP A 41 -5.47 -13.38 3.34
N ASN A 42 -6.25 -14.20 4.03
CA ASN A 42 -5.81 -14.88 5.24
C ASN A 42 -5.09 -16.22 4.98
N ARG A 43 -4.96 -16.64 3.71
CA ARG A 43 -4.29 -17.88 3.30
C ARG A 43 -3.11 -17.56 2.40
N ARG A 44 -2.08 -16.96 2.99
CA ARG A 44 -0.90 -16.50 2.27
C ARG A 44 0.13 -17.61 2.11
N VAL A 45 0.79 -17.60 0.97
CA VAL A 45 1.96 -18.44 0.70
C VAL A 45 3.23 -17.57 0.63
N PRO A 46 4.40 -18.05 1.05
CA PRO A 46 5.62 -17.27 0.98
C PRO A 46 6.04 -17.04 -0.49
N LEU A 47 6.46 -15.82 -0.81
CA LEU A 47 7.00 -15.48 -2.13
C LEU A 47 8.07 -14.39 -2.00
N VAL A 48 9.27 -14.65 -2.52
CA VAL A 48 10.37 -13.68 -2.54
C VAL A 48 10.24 -12.80 -3.78
N ALA A 49 10.20 -11.48 -3.61
CA ALA A 49 10.24 -10.54 -4.71
C ALA A 49 11.59 -10.58 -5.41
N ALA A 50 11.60 -10.36 -6.72
CA ALA A 50 12.84 -10.19 -7.45
C ALA A 50 13.38 -8.77 -7.32
N GLN A 51 14.68 -8.63 -7.50
CA GLN A 51 15.35 -7.33 -7.59
C GLN A 51 15.44 -6.81 -9.03
N GLU A 52 15.10 -7.63 -10.01
CA GLU A 52 15.11 -7.28 -11.44
C GLU A 52 13.84 -7.79 -12.14
N ALA A 53 13.36 -7.03 -13.13
CA ALA A 53 12.13 -7.34 -13.87
C ALA A 53 12.21 -8.69 -14.61
N ARG A 54 13.38 -9.03 -15.17
CA ARG A 54 13.60 -10.30 -15.90
C ARG A 54 13.48 -11.54 -15.02
N ALA A 55 13.66 -11.40 -13.70
CA ALA A 55 13.58 -12.48 -12.73
C ALA A 55 12.31 -12.38 -11.87
N ALA A 56 11.36 -11.53 -12.26
CA ALA A 56 10.18 -11.22 -11.47
C ALA A 56 9.42 -12.47 -11.02
N ALA A 57 9.22 -12.59 -9.70
CA ALA A 57 8.48 -13.70 -9.10
C ALA A 57 6.99 -13.63 -9.50
N ARG A 58 6.41 -14.78 -9.87
CA ARG A 58 5.04 -14.80 -10.39
C ARG A 58 3.99 -14.87 -9.29
N LEU A 59 3.10 -13.89 -9.29
CA LEU A 59 1.86 -13.90 -8.53
C LEU A 59 0.76 -14.60 -9.33
N THR A 60 -0.08 -15.32 -8.63
CA THR A 60 -1.34 -15.83 -9.18
C THR A 60 -2.48 -14.96 -8.67
N PRO A 61 -3.22 -14.25 -9.54
CA PRO A 61 -4.39 -13.48 -9.11
C PRO A 61 -5.36 -14.33 -8.30
N GLY A 62 -5.83 -13.79 -7.17
CA GLY A 62 -6.67 -14.51 -6.19
C GLY A 62 -5.89 -15.24 -5.10
N THR A 63 -4.58 -15.40 -5.23
CA THR A 63 -3.72 -16.02 -4.19
C THR A 63 -2.90 -14.94 -3.48
N ALA A 64 -3.10 -14.82 -2.17
CA ALA A 64 -2.33 -13.89 -1.36
C ALA A 64 -0.95 -14.48 -1.02
N VAL A 65 0.03 -13.60 -0.85
CA VAL A 65 1.41 -13.97 -0.51
C VAL A 65 1.92 -13.23 0.71
N ASP A 66 2.78 -13.89 1.48
CA ASP A 66 3.70 -13.24 2.41
C ASP A 66 4.98 -12.90 1.64
N GLY A 67 4.99 -11.71 1.06
CA GLY A 67 6.09 -11.23 0.25
C GLY A 67 7.34 -10.96 1.08
N THR A 68 8.51 -11.32 0.57
CA THR A 68 9.79 -10.90 1.10
C THR A 68 10.44 -9.95 0.10
N LEU A 69 10.66 -8.71 0.50
CA LEU A 69 11.25 -7.64 -0.30
C LEU A 69 12.75 -7.54 -0.04
N GLY A 70 13.49 -7.03 -1.02
CA GLY A 70 14.91 -6.69 -0.88
C GLY A 70 15.12 -5.23 -0.47
N PRO A 71 16.35 -4.87 -0.03
CA PRO A 71 16.70 -3.47 0.23
C PRO A 71 16.53 -2.63 -1.04
N THR A 72 15.92 -1.46 -0.93
CA THR A 72 15.65 -0.57 -2.07
C THR A 72 16.88 -0.28 -2.93
N PRO A 73 18.10 -0.05 -2.37
CA PRO A 73 19.28 0.20 -3.20
C PRO A 73 19.69 -0.95 -4.13
N GLU A 74 19.22 -2.17 -3.85
CA GLU A 74 19.50 -3.37 -4.64
C GLU A 74 18.45 -3.66 -5.71
N VAL A 75 17.32 -2.91 -5.71
CA VAL A 75 16.23 -3.15 -6.66
C VAL A 75 16.40 -2.31 -7.92
N HIS A 76 16.53 -2.99 -9.06
CA HIS A 76 16.61 -2.40 -10.39
C HIS A 76 15.23 -2.36 -11.03
N TYR A 77 14.44 -1.34 -10.68
CA TYR A 77 13.09 -1.17 -11.19
C TYR A 77 13.06 -1.01 -12.71
N ALA A 78 12.09 -1.64 -13.39
CA ALA A 78 11.88 -1.49 -14.83
C ALA A 78 11.44 -0.06 -15.19
N LEU A 79 10.65 0.56 -14.32
CA LEU A 79 10.27 1.97 -14.36
C LEU A 79 10.67 2.60 -13.03
N ARG A 80 11.31 3.76 -13.07
CA ARG A 80 11.65 4.47 -11.83
C ARG A 80 10.37 4.81 -11.06
N PRO A 81 10.18 4.33 -9.82
CA PRO A 81 9.02 4.67 -9.03
C PRO A 81 8.95 6.17 -8.72
N GLU A 82 7.75 6.74 -8.68
CA GLU A 82 7.55 8.11 -8.23
C GLU A 82 7.99 8.30 -6.77
N LYS A 83 7.77 7.26 -5.95
CA LYS A 83 8.24 7.21 -4.55
C LYS A 83 9.17 6.00 -4.36
N PRO A 84 10.44 6.14 -4.72
CA PRO A 84 11.39 5.01 -4.66
C PRO A 84 11.70 4.55 -3.23
N GLY A 85 11.51 5.41 -2.23
CA GLY A 85 11.93 5.18 -0.86
C GLY A 85 13.40 5.57 -0.62
N GLY A 86 13.84 5.43 0.62
CA GLY A 86 15.22 5.72 1.04
C GLY A 86 16.06 4.45 1.18
N SER A 87 17.32 4.63 1.60
CA SER A 87 18.30 3.54 1.77
C SER A 87 17.90 2.48 2.81
N VAL A 88 17.00 2.82 3.72
CA VAL A 88 16.49 1.92 4.77
C VAL A 88 15.13 1.32 4.43
N SER A 89 14.60 1.59 3.23
CA SER A 89 13.34 1.02 2.78
C SER A 89 13.56 -0.24 1.95
N PHE A 90 12.46 -0.95 1.72
CA PHE A 90 12.43 -2.21 0.97
C PHE A 90 11.52 -2.11 -0.24
N GLY A 91 11.82 -2.91 -1.26
CA GLY A 91 11.06 -3.00 -2.48
C GLY A 91 11.30 -4.30 -3.22
N GLY A 92 10.66 -4.43 -4.37
CA GLY A 92 10.81 -5.62 -5.20
C GLY A 92 9.85 -5.65 -6.37
N ILE A 93 10.02 -6.64 -7.22
CA ILE A 93 9.30 -6.77 -8.47
C ILE A 93 8.66 -8.15 -8.55
N TYR A 94 7.38 -8.15 -8.87
CA TYR A 94 6.58 -9.32 -9.16
C TYR A 94 6.05 -9.25 -10.59
N ALA A 95 5.61 -10.38 -11.12
CA ALA A 95 4.89 -10.46 -12.38
C ALA A 95 3.56 -11.19 -12.19
N PHE A 96 2.54 -10.84 -12.96
CA PHE A 96 1.28 -11.56 -13.01
C PHE A 96 0.66 -11.48 -14.40
N THR A 97 -0.18 -12.46 -14.70
CA THR A 97 -0.90 -12.52 -15.97
C THR A 97 -2.37 -12.22 -15.74
N VAL A 98 -2.94 -11.36 -16.59
CA VAL A 98 -4.35 -11.04 -16.65
C VAL A 98 -4.98 -11.86 -17.78
N PRO A 99 -5.86 -12.85 -17.48
CA PRO A 99 -6.45 -13.70 -18.51
C PRO A 99 -7.63 -13.06 -19.23
N ALA A 100 -8.31 -12.11 -18.60
CA ALA A 100 -9.49 -11.45 -19.13
C ALA A 100 -9.52 -9.98 -18.68
N ALA A 101 -9.97 -9.10 -19.56
CA ALA A 101 -10.16 -7.69 -19.24
C ALA A 101 -11.06 -7.51 -18.01
N GLY A 102 -10.78 -6.49 -17.22
CA GLY A 102 -11.57 -6.19 -16.02
C GLY A 102 -10.84 -5.27 -15.06
N GLN A 103 -11.46 -5.10 -13.89
CA GLN A 103 -10.86 -4.35 -12.81
C GLN A 103 -10.09 -5.32 -11.90
N TYR A 104 -8.87 -4.96 -11.56
CA TYR A 104 -7.99 -5.72 -10.69
C TYR A 104 -7.53 -4.86 -9.53
N ARG A 105 -7.54 -5.44 -8.36
CA ARG A 105 -7.12 -4.81 -7.09
C ARG A 105 -5.77 -5.35 -6.66
N VAL A 106 -4.89 -4.45 -6.28
CA VAL A 106 -3.68 -4.74 -5.52
C VAL A 106 -3.94 -4.35 -4.07
N ALA A 107 -3.94 -5.33 -3.16
CA ALA A 107 -4.12 -5.13 -1.73
C ALA A 107 -2.80 -5.39 -1.01
N LEU A 108 -2.41 -4.48 -0.10
CA LEU A 108 -1.17 -4.54 0.68
C LEU A 108 -1.45 -4.45 2.18
N GLY A 109 -0.65 -5.15 2.97
CA GLY A 109 -0.60 -5.00 4.43
C GLY A 109 0.14 -3.75 4.91
N SER A 110 0.65 -2.92 4.00
CA SER A 110 1.37 -1.69 4.31
C SER A 110 0.95 -0.52 3.41
N ALA A 111 1.56 0.65 3.62
CA ALA A 111 1.34 1.85 2.81
C ALA A 111 2.37 2.01 1.67
N ALA A 112 3.07 0.94 1.27
CA ALA A 112 4.07 0.96 0.22
C ALA A 112 3.55 1.60 -1.09
N TRP A 113 4.46 2.08 -1.92
CA TRP A 113 4.13 2.55 -3.27
C TRP A 113 3.92 1.38 -4.23
N ILE A 114 2.98 1.53 -5.14
CA ILE A 114 2.58 0.51 -6.12
C ILE A 114 2.68 1.11 -7.51
N ASP A 115 3.43 0.46 -8.40
CA ASP A 115 3.37 0.68 -9.84
C ASP A 115 2.97 -0.62 -10.54
N VAL A 116 1.93 -0.55 -11.38
CA VAL A 116 1.55 -1.62 -12.30
C VAL A 116 1.95 -1.20 -13.71
N ILE A 117 2.67 -2.07 -14.41
CA ILE A 117 3.31 -1.77 -15.69
C ILE A 117 3.02 -2.91 -16.66
N LYS A 118 2.67 -2.63 -17.92
CA LYS A 118 2.62 -3.67 -18.96
C LYS A 118 4.02 -4.24 -19.17
N ALA A 119 4.17 -5.57 -19.15
CA ALA A 119 5.46 -6.19 -19.40
C ALA A 119 6.00 -5.90 -20.81
N SER A 120 5.10 -5.64 -21.77
CA SER A 120 5.42 -5.27 -23.15
C SER A 120 5.78 -3.80 -23.35
N ASP A 121 5.49 -2.92 -22.37
CA ASP A 121 5.78 -1.48 -22.42
C ASP A 121 6.12 -0.96 -21.02
N THR A 122 7.40 -0.99 -20.69
CA THR A 122 7.92 -0.54 -19.39
C THR A 122 8.22 0.96 -19.33
N THR A 123 7.82 1.72 -20.34
CA THR A 123 8.10 3.17 -20.39
C THR A 123 7.17 4.00 -19.51
N ARG A 124 6.05 3.42 -19.07
CA ARG A 124 5.05 4.10 -18.24
C ARG A 124 4.30 3.15 -17.32
N GLY A 125 3.96 3.64 -16.15
CA GLY A 125 3.02 2.98 -15.23
C GLY A 125 1.57 3.19 -15.66
N LEU A 126 0.71 2.27 -15.25
CA LEU A 126 -0.73 2.41 -15.45
C LEU A 126 -1.34 3.33 -14.39
N THR A 127 -2.30 4.14 -14.82
CA THR A 127 -3.06 4.98 -13.90
C THR A 127 -4.06 4.14 -13.12
N SER A 128 -4.08 4.30 -11.79
CA SER A 128 -5.10 3.69 -10.94
C SER A 128 -6.47 4.33 -11.17
N ILE A 129 -7.53 3.53 -11.07
CA ILE A 129 -8.92 4.00 -11.20
C ILE A 129 -9.58 4.25 -9.84
N ALA A 130 -9.08 3.63 -8.77
CA ALA A 130 -9.52 3.84 -7.40
C ALA A 130 -8.42 3.47 -6.41
N HIS A 131 -8.51 4.01 -5.20
CA HIS A 131 -7.66 3.63 -4.08
C HIS A 131 -8.42 3.78 -2.75
N GLY A 132 -7.98 3.04 -1.75
CA GLY A 132 -8.61 3.05 -0.43
C GLY A 132 -7.88 2.17 0.58
N HIS A 133 -8.55 1.94 1.69
CA HIS A 133 -8.11 1.03 2.74
C HIS A 133 -8.98 -0.23 2.73
N GLY A 134 -8.46 -1.33 3.27
CA GLY A 134 -9.24 -2.54 3.47
C GLY A 134 -10.25 -2.40 4.61
N PRO A 135 -11.10 -3.43 4.80
CA PRO A 135 -12.02 -3.48 5.95
C PRO A 135 -11.27 -3.36 7.27
N ASP A 136 -11.93 -2.78 8.26
CA ASP A 136 -11.38 -2.66 9.61
C ASP A 136 -10.91 -4.02 10.14
N CYS A 137 -9.78 -4.02 10.81
CA CYS A 137 -9.17 -5.23 11.39
C CYS A 137 -8.78 -6.34 10.40
N SER A 138 -8.82 -6.07 9.09
CA SER A 138 -8.39 -7.04 8.06
C SER A 138 -6.88 -7.17 7.93
N GLY A 139 -6.13 -6.19 8.43
CA GLY A 139 -4.70 -6.06 8.14
C GLY A 139 -4.39 -5.56 6.73
N ILE A 140 -5.40 -5.25 5.91
CA ILE A 140 -5.22 -4.63 4.60
C ILE A 140 -5.13 -3.12 4.78
N ARG A 141 -3.93 -2.59 4.62
CA ARG A 141 -3.66 -1.18 4.83
C ARG A 141 -3.94 -0.31 3.60
N LYS A 142 -3.75 -0.88 2.41
CA LYS A 142 -3.88 -0.16 1.14
C LYS A 142 -4.48 -1.05 0.07
N MET A 143 -5.38 -0.48 -0.70
CA MET A 143 -5.94 -1.08 -1.91
C MET A 143 -5.82 -0.09 -3.05
N VAL A 144 -5.42 -0.55 -4.24
CA VAL A 144 -5.35 0.25 -5.46
C VAL A 144 -5.93 -0.58 -6.61
N ASP A 145 -6.86 0.00 -7.34
CA ASP A 145 -7.57 -0.67 -8.42
C ASP A 145 -7.12 -0.15 -9.79
N PHE A 146 -7.02 -1.07 -10.75
CA PHE A 146 -6.59 -0.81 -12.10
C PHE A 146 -7.55 -1.45 -13.10
N ALA A 147 -7.82 -0.78 -14.21
CA ALA A 147 -8.48 -1.38 -15.37
C ALA A 147 -7.38 -2.04 -16.23
N LEU A 148 -7.43 -3.36 -16.36
CA LEU A 148 -6.41 -4.15 -17.04
C LEU A 148 -7.00 -4.93 -18.20
N GLU A 149 -6.28 -4.93 -19.32
CA GLU A 149 -6.55 -5.78 -20.48
C GLU A 149 -5.79 -7.11 -20.34
N PRO A 150 -6.17 -8.16 -21.10
CA PRO A 150 -5.43 -9.41 -21.10
C PRO A 150 -3.94 -9.18 -21.42
N GLY A 151 -3.06 -9.86 -20.71
CA GLY A 151 -1.61 -9.75 -20.91
C GLY A 151 -0.79 -9.94 -19.64
N ASP A 152 0.52 -9.79 -19.79
CA ASP A 152 1.48 -9.86 -18.70
C ASP A 152 1.81 -8.48 -18.15
N TYR A 153 1.90 -8.40 -16.82
CA TYR A 153 2.17 -7.19 -16.07
C TYR A 153 3.28 -7.39 -15.07
N LEU A 154 4.01 -6.32 -14.80
CA LEU A 154 4.89 -6.19 -13.66
C LEU A 154 4.18 -5.41 -12.56
N LEU A 155 4.37 -5.86 -11.33
CA LEU A 155 4.00 -5.15 -10.11
C LEU A 155 5.28 -4.76 -9.39
N GLN A 156 5.57 -3.48 -9.33
CA GLN A 156 6.68 -2.94 -8.56
C GLN A 156 6.17 -2.41 -7.23
N ILE A 157 6.84 -2.83 -6.17
CA ILE A 157 6.64 -2.33 -4.81
C ILE A 157 7.86 -1.54 -4.42
N SER A 158 7.66 -0.32 -3.89
CA SER A 158 8.74 0.52 -3.39
C SER A 158 8.34 1.25 -2.11
N ALA A 159 9.31 1.84 -1.44
CA ALA A 159 9.13 2.62 -0.22
C ALA A 159 8.40 1.84 0.90
N ASN A 160 8.58 0.51 0.99
CA ASN A 160 8.07 -0.25 2.13
C ASN A 160 8.99 -0.10 3.34
N ALA A 161 8.43 0.02 4.54
CA ALA A 161 9.20 0.17 5.77
C ALA A 161 9.88 -1.13 6.20
N ASP A 162 9.29 -2.28 5.85
CA ASP A 162 9.72 -3.61 6.28
C ASP A 162 10.07 -4.52 5.10
N ALA A 163 10.95 -5.51 5.35
CA ALA A 163 11.24 -6.54 4.37
C ALA A 163 10.07 -7.50 4.13
N LYS A 164 9.06 -7.51 5.00
CA LYS A 164 7.87 -8.35 4.87
C LYS A 164 6.67 -7.53 4.42
N LEU A 165 5.92 -8.10 3.47
CA LEU A 165 4.74 -7.45 2.91
C LEU A 165 3.66 -8.48 2.54
N PRO A 166 2.56 -8.57 3.29
CA PRO A 166 1.36 -9.24 2.81
C PRO A 166 0.81 -8.56 1.56
N LEU A 167 0.51 -9.34 0.54
CA LEU A 167 0.14 -8.84 -0.79
C LEU A 167 -0.88 -9.77 -1.46
N LEU A 168 -1.87 -9.18 -2.12
CA LEU A 168 -2.84 -9.89 -2.97
C LEU A 168 -3.09 -9.07 -4.23
N VAL A 169 -3.03 -9.73 -5.39
CA VAL A 169 -3.61 -9.23 -6.64
C VAL A 169 -4.88 -10.04 -6.90
N THR A 170 -6.01 -9.41 -7.13
CA THR A 170 -7.28 -10.09 -7.35
C THR A 170 -8.15 -9.36 -8.36
N ARG A 171 -8.99 -10.11 -9.09
CA ARG A 171 -10.01 -9.54 -9.98
C ARG A 171 -11.22 -9.12 -9.16
N LEU A 172 -11.77 -7.96 -9.47
CA LEU A 172 -13.04 -7.49 -8.91
C LEU A 172 -14.23 -8.12 -9.67
N PRO A 173 -15.39 -8.27 -9.00
CA PRO A 173 -16.62 -8.79 -9.62
C PRO A 173 -17.07 -8.03 -10.86
#